data_c4a8b1b3393b9b03bf798d2a84c5d8cd
#
_entry.id   c4a8b1b3393b9b03bf798d2a84c5d8cd
#
_cell.length_a   1.000
_cell.length_b   1.000
_cell.length_c   1.000
_cell.angle_alpha   90.00
_cell.angle_beta   90.00
_cell.angle_gamma   90.00
#
_symmetry.space_group_name_H-M   'P 1'
#
loop_
_entity.id
_entity.type
_entity.pdbx_description
1 polymer ?
#
loop_
_entity_poly.entity_id
_entity_poly.type
_entity_poly.pdbx_seq_one_letter_code
_entity_poly.pdbx_strand_id
1 'polypeptide(L)'
;LVVIIGGLILLLMIPMFMIENLISERGRTQEEAINEVSEKWSLAQTVTGPYLNIQYPVVTENNGEKKVSIKDLILFPDELLINGQLKTEILKRSLYEVNVYQSELTLKGSFSSEELIKSRIDMGQLQFDRAAICLNLTDMRGISEQISITFGDSVYVFEPGMDNRGIDNTGVHAIADLSELKNNKKLPYEVKIKLKGSQSINFIPLGKTTRVDLKANWNTPSFTGSYLPNNRDITEKEFSAQWQVLNLNRNYSQVMIDYTNFNIKNIDNS
;
A
#
# COMPACT_ATOMS: atom_id res chain seq x y z
N LEU A 1 42.73 36.69 -29.96
CA LEU A 1 41.89 36.76 -28.72
C LEU A 1 40.85 35.67 -28.70
N VAL A 2 39.97 35.50 -29.72
CA VAL A 2 38.87 34.53 -29.79
C VAL A 2 39.38 33.08 -29.63
N VAL A 3 40.47 32.71 -30.29
CA VAL A 3 41.08 31.37 -30.21
C VAL A 3 41.62 31.07 -28.81
N ILE A 4 42.19 32.05 -28.14
CA ILE A 4 42.68 31.91 -26.78
C ILE A 4 41.53 31.70 -25.78
N ILE A 5 40.43 32.46 -25.95
CA ILE A 5 39.25 32.34 -25.13
C ILE A 5 38.60 30.94 -25.34
N GLY A 6 38.47 30.49 -26.59
CA GLY A 6 37.97 29.15 -26.92
C GLY A 6 38.81 28.04 -26.32
N GLY A 7 40.14 28.14 -26.38
CA GLY A 7 41.06 27.21 -25.74
C GLY A 7 40.92 27.16 -24.20
N LEU A 8 40.71 28.32 -23.56
CA LEU A 8 40.50 28.43 -22.12
C LEU A 8 39.17 27.78 -21.68
N ILE A 9 38.10 27.99 -22.48
CA ILE A 9 36.79 27.34 -22.22
C ILE A 9 36.91 25.83 -22.32
N LEU A 10 37.57 25.30 -23.34
CA LEU A 10 37.79 23.87 -23.50
C LEU A 10 38.61 23.30 -22.33
N LEU A 11 39.64 24.03 -21.87
CA LEU A 11 40.46 23.60 -20.75
C LEU A 11 39.67 23.58 -19.44
N LEU A 12 38.73 24.51 -19.21
CA LEU A 12 37.85 24.54 -18.05
C LEU A 12 36.74 23.48 -18.09
N MET A 13 36.38 22.98 -19.27
CA MET A 13 35.41 21.86 -19.37
C MET A 13 35.96 20.56 -18.79
N ILE A 14 37.27 20.31 -18.79
CA ILE A 14 37.89 19.10 -18.28
C ILE A 14 37.58 18.90 -16.77
N PRO A 15 37.90 19.86 -15.88
CA PRO A 15 37.55 19.69 -14.46
C PRO A 15 36.05 19.66 -14.23
N MET A 16 35.23 20.31 -15.04
CA MET A 16 33.75 20.25 -14.94
C MET A 16 33.24 18.83 -15.18
N PHE A 17 33.67 18.16 -16.24
CA PHE A 17 33.34 16.77 -16.49
C PHE A 17 33.83 15.83 -15.39
N MET A 18 35.02 16.09 -14.81
CA MET A 18 35.53 15.28 -13.70
C MET A 18 34.64 15.43 -12.44
N ILE A 19 34.16 16.63 -12.16
CA ILE A 19 33.27 16.89 -11.01
C ILE A 19 31.91 16.22 -11.26
N GLU A 20 31.33 16.34 -12.44
CA GLU A 20 30.06 15.68 -12.80
C GLU A 20 30.16 14.15 -12.65
N ASN A 21 31.24 13.55 -13.16
CA ASN A 21 31.48 12.12 -13.01
C ASN A 21 31.61 11.72 -11.54
N LEU A 22 32.32 12.50 -10.71
CA LEU A 22 32.48 12.21 -9.28
C LEU A 22 31.13 12.32 -8.52
N ILE A 23 30.30 13.31 -8.85
CA ILE A 23 28.94 13.46 -8.29
C ILE A 23 28.09 12.25 -8.65
N SER A 24 28.10 11.86 -9.92
CA SER A 24 27.35 10.70 -10.43
C SER A 24 27.82 9.39 -9.78
N GLU A 25 29.13 9.18 -9.65
CA GLU A 25 29.70 8.01 -8.98
C GLU A 25 29.29 7.94 -7.50
N ARG A 26 29.34 9.06 -6.78
CA ARG A 26 28.88 9.12 -5.39
C ARG A 26 27.39 8.83 -5.26
N GLY A 27 26.55 9.37 -6.15
CA GLY A 27 25.13 9.09 -6.19
C GLY A 27 24.84 7.59 -6.38
N ARG A 28 25.51 6.98 -7.35
CA ARG A 28 25.37 5.53 -7.61
C ARG A 28 25.81 4.69 -6.40
N THR A 29 26.96 5.00 -5.79
CA THR A 29 27.46 4.25 -4.64
C THR A 29 26.54 4.42 -3.41
N GLN A 30 25.92 5.58 -3.27
CA GLN A 30 24.89 5.81 -2.25
C GLN A 30 23.65 4.93 -2.49
N GLU A 31 23.14 4.90 -3.71
CA GLU A 31 22.01 4.03 -4.09
C GLU A 31 22.33 2.55 -3.87
N GLU A 32 23.53 2.09 -4.25
CA GLU A 32 23.99 0.73 -4.01
C GLU A 32 24.00 0.39 -2.51
N ALA A 33 24.49 1.30 -1.66
CA ALA A 33 24.52 1.12 -0.21
C ALA A 33 23.08 1.08 0.38
N ILE A 34 22.19 1.95 -0.07
CA ILE A 34 20.77 1.97 0.33
C ILE A 34 20.11 0.65 -0.05
N ASN A 35 20.30 0.19 -1.29
CA ASN A 35 19.71 -1.05 -1.79
C ASN A 35 20.24 -2.26 -1.01
N GLU A 36 21.54 -2.36 -0.77
CA GLU A 36 22.14 -3.45 -0.01
C GLU A 36 21.57 -3.57 1.42
N VAL A 37 21.38 -2.44 2.11
CA VAL A 37 20.79 -2.42 3.45
C VAL A 37 19.31 -2.79 3.38
N SER A 38 18.57 -2.17 2.45
CA SER A 38 17.13 -2.38 2.29
C SER A 38 16.81 -3.84 1.92
N GLU A 39 17.61 -4.47 1.07
CA GLU A 39 17.45 -5.89 0.72
C GLU A 39 17.62 -6.84 1.90
N LYS A 40 18.48 -6.47 2.88
CA LYS A 40 18.72 -7.28 4.08
C LYS A 40 17.75 -6.96 5.22
N TRP A 41 17.23 -5.74 5.27
CA TRP A 41 16.28 -5.30 6.31
C TRP A 41 14.84 -5.50 5.89
N SER A 42 14.39 -4.76 4.93
CA SER A 42 13.17 -4.78 4.12
C SER A 42 13.14 -3.53 3.26
N LEU A 43 12.50 -3.60 2.10
CA LEU A 43 12.33 -2.48 1.17
C LEU A 43 11.36 -1.42 1.72
N ALA A 44 11.20 -0.34 0.97
CA ALA A 44 10.11 0.62 1.18
C ALA A 44 8.75 -0.10 1.12
N GLN A 45 7.85 0.24 2.04
CA GLN A 45 6.58 -0.46 2.19
C GLN A 45 5.40 0.37 1.66
N THR A 46 4.53 -0.28 0.92
CA THR A 46 3.19 0.19 0.62
C THR A 46 2.18 -0.80 1.19
N VAL A 47 1.31 -0.32 2.05
CA VAL A 47 0.24 -1.10 2.69
C VAL A 47 -1.06 -0.82 1.96
N THR A 48 -1.65 -1.86 1.34
CA THR A 48 -2.90 -1.76 0.58
C THR A 48 -3.94 -2.72 1.13
N GLY A 49 -4.96 -2.21 1.76
CA GLY A 49 -6.01 -3.04 2.36
C GLY A 49 -6.34 -2.68 3.81
N PRO A 50 -7.14 -3.55 4.48
CA PRO A 50 -7.73 -4.75 3.91
C PRO A 50 -8.84 -4.45 2.89
N TYR A 51 -9.06 -5.37 1.95
CA TYR A 51 -10.19 -5.37 1.02
C TYR A 51 -10.70 -6.81 0.83
N LEU A 52 -11.92 -6.95 0.34
CA LEU A 52 -12.53 -8.27 0.12
C LEU A 52 -12.49 -8.62 -1.37
N ASN A 53 -12.10 -9.85 -1.68
CA ASN A 53 -12.33 -10.48 -2.96
C ASN A 53 -13.44 -11.53 -2.78
N ILE A 54 -14.54 -11.34 -3.53
CA ILE A 54 -15.73 -12.17 -3.45
C ILE A 54 -15.95 -12.78 -4.84
N GLN A 55 -15.99 -14.10 -4.91
CA GLN A 55 -16.20 -14.80 -6.17
C GLN A 55 -17.69 -14.93 -6.49
N TYR A 56 -18.02 -14.92 -7.79
CA TYR A 56 -19.36 -15.17 -8.27
C TYR A 56 -19.36 -15.85 -9.64
N PRO A 57 -20.30 -16.77 -9.90
CA PRO A 57 -20.41 -17.43 -11.18
C PRO A 57 -21.08 -16.52 -12.22
N VAL A 58 -20.52 -16.47 -13.42
CA VAL A 58 -21.11 -15.82 -14.59
C VAL A 58 -21.41 -16.88 -15.62
N VAL A 59 -22.68 -16.98 -16.03
CA VAL A 59 -23.13 -17.87 -17.08
C VAL A 59 -23.12 -17.12 -18.41
N THR A 60 -22.25 -17.53 -19.32
CA THR A 60 -22.25 -17.04 -20.70
C THR A 60 -22.82 -18.10 -21.61
N GLU A 61 -23.77 -17.74 -22.47
CA GLU A 61 -24.33 -18.62 -23.49
C GLU A 61 -23.71 -18.24 -24.85
N ASN A 62 -23.02 -19.18 -25.48
CA ASN A 62 -22.45 -19.01 -26.81
C ASN A 62 -22.87 -20.20 -27.69
N ASN A 63 -23.51 -19.94 -28.80
CA ASN A 63 -24.00 -20.97 -29.74
C ASN A 63 -24.87 -22.10 -29.09
N GLY A 64 -25.67 -21.75 -28.04
CA GLY A 64 -26.50 -22.72 -27.32
C GLY A 64 -25.76 -23.53 -26.23
N GLU A 65 -24.47 -23.34 -26.08
CA GLU A 65 -23.69 -23.93 -24.97
C GLU A 65 -23.60 -22.93 -23.81
N LYS A 66 -24.00 -23.37 -22.60
CA LYS A 66 -23.85 -22.60 -21.36
C LYS A 66 -22.49 -22.86 -20.76
N LYS A 67 -21.66 -21.83 -20.70
CA LYS A 67 -20.35 -21.88 -20.04
C LYS A 67 -20.44 -21.08 -18.73
N VAL A 68 -20.13 -21.72 -17.60
CA VAL A 68 -20.00 -21.06 -16.31
C VAL A 68 -18.54 -20.65 -16.12
N SER A 69 -18.30 -19.39 -15.86
CA SER A 69 -16.99 -18.86 -15.47
C SER A 69 -17.11 -18.20 -14.09
N ILE A 70 -16.08 -18.36 -13.25
CA ILE A 70 -16.01 -17.66 -11.98
C ILE A 70 -15.29 -16.34 -12.21
N LYS A 71 -15.90 -15.26 -11.75
CA LYS A 71 -15.31 -13.92 -11.74
C LYS A 71 -15.09 -13.43 -10.32
N ASP A 72 -14.15 -12.52 -10.19
CA ASP A 72 -13.80 -11.89 -8.92
C ASP A 72 -14.41 -10.49 -8.84
N LEU A 73 -14.90 -10.15 -7.66
CA LEU A 73 -15.40 -8.84 -7.29
C LEU A 73 -14.59 -8.33 -6.11
N ILE A 74 -14.03 -7.15 -6.23
CA ILE A 74 -13.36 -6.47 -5.12
C ILE A 74 -14.33 -5.51 -4.46
N LEU A 75 -14.42 -5.61 -3.13
CA LEU A 75 -15.17 -4.68 -2.29
C LEU A 75 -14.19 -3.98 -1.33
N PHE A 76 -14.13 -2.66 -1.40
CA PHE A 76 -13.35 -1.84 -0.49
C PHE A 76 -14.12 -1.52 0.80
N PRO A 77 -13.42 -1.21 1.91
CA PRO A 77 -14.08 -0.91 3.18
C PRO A 77 -14.82 0.43 3.15
N ASP A 78 -15.87 0.57 3.95
CA ASP A 78 -16.54 1.87 4.15
C ASP A 78 -15.62 2.83 4.91
N GLU A 79 -14.93 2.33 5.91
CA GLU A 79 -13.98 3.09 6.71
C GLU A 79 -12.65 2.35 6.80
N LEU A 80 -11.56 3.10 6.67
CA LEU A 80 -10.20 2.62 6.89
C LEU A 80 -9.48 3.62 7.79
N LEU A 81 -9.29 3.23 9.04
CA LEU A 81 -8.57 4.00 10.06
C LEU A 81 -7.24 3.33 10.34
N ILE A 82 -6.15 3.99 10.05
CA ILE A 82 -4.79 3.49 10.22
C ILE A 82 -4.12 4.30 11.33
N ASN A 83 -3.75 3.63 12.42
CA ASN A 83 -2.94 4.21 13.47
C ASN A 83 -1.58 3.52 13.45
N GLY A 84 -0.52 4.29 13.28
CA GLY A 84 0.83 3.78 13.17
C GLY A 84 1.82 4.46 14.10
N GLN A 85 2.67 3.65 14.71
CA GLN A 85 3.86 4.10 15.43
C GLN A 85 5.09 3.54 14.74
N LEU A 86 6.02 4.41 14.35
CA LEU A 86 7.26 4.04 13.71
C LEU A 86 8.42 4.29 14.67
N LYS A 87 9.24 3.29 14.86
CA LYS A 87 10.54 3.40 15.51
C LYS A 87 11.60 3.40 14.43
N THR A 88 12.18 4.56 14.19
CA THR A 88 13.20 4.74 13.16
C THR A 88 14.60 4.59 13.75
N GLU A 89 15.52 4.08 12.95
CA GLU A 89 16.94 4.05 13.24
C GLU A 89 17.76 4.28 11.96
N ILE A 90 19.00 4.71 12.13
CA ILE A 90 19.92 4.92 11.02
C ILE A 90 20.94 3.77 11.03
N LEU A 91 20.94 2.98 9.96
CA LEU A 91 21.98 1.99 9.71
C LEU A 91 23.08 2.59 8.85
N LYS A 92 24.33 2.30 9.23
CA LYS A 92 25.50 2.79 8.47
C LYS A 92 26.06 1.68 7.60
N ARG A 93 26.29 2.03 6.33
CA ARG A 93 26.99 1.18 5.38
C ARG A 93 28.10 1.99 4.72
N SER A 94 29.35 1.67 5.05
CA SER A 94 30.51 2.48 4.68
C SER A 94 30.34 3.95 5.16
N LEU A 95 30.31 4.89 4.24
CA LEU A 95 30.10 6.34 4.51
C LEU A 95 28.62 6.76 4.43
N TYR A 96 27.72 5.85 4.06
CA TYR A 96 26.33 6.17 3.80
C TYR A 96 25.44 5.76 4.98
N GLU A 97 24.44 6.59 5.22
CA GLU A 97 23.41 6.39 6.23
C GLU A 97 22.11 5.98 5.54
N VAL A 98 21.48 4.92 6.04
CA VAL A 98 20.22 4.39 5.50
C VAL A 98 19.19 4.41 6.60
N ASN A 99 18.10 5.12 6.37
CA ASN A 99 16.97 5.18 7.29
C ASN A 99 16.15 3.90 7.18
N VAL A 100 15.99 3.23 8.30
CA VAL A 100 15.13 2.04 8.43
C VAL A 100 14.15 2.26 9.58
N TYR A 101 13.08 1.50 9.59
CA TYR A 101 12.08 1.59 10.64
C TYR A 101 11.46 0.23 10.98
N GLN A 102 10.91 0.16 12.18
CA GLN A 102 9.96 -0.84 12.62
C GLN A 102 8.64 -0.11 12.87
N SER A 103 7.54 -0.63 12.35
CA SER A 103 6.21 -0.03 12.55
C SER A 103 5.29 -1.00 13.27
N GLU A 104 4.45 -0.44 14.15
CA GLU A 104 3.29 -1.08 14.71
C GLU A 104 2.06 -0.37 14.15
N LEU A 105 1.32 -1.07 13.30
CA LEU A 105 0.14 -0.55 12.61
C LEU A 105 -1.11 -1.23 13.14
N THR A 106 -2.14 -0.44 13.39
CA THR A 106 -3.49 -0.93 13.67
C THR A 106 -4.43 -0.37 12.62
N LEU A 107 -5.02 -1.26 11.81
CA LEU A 107 -5.99 -0.92 10.79
C LEU A 107 -7.37 -1.31 11.30
N LYS A 108 -8.29 -0.37 11.37
CA LYS A 108 -9.68 -0.57 11.81
C LYS A 108 -10.65 -0.01 10.79
N GLY A 109 -11.84 -0.54 10.78
CA GLY A 109 -12.90 -0.02 9.91
C GLY A 109 -14.07 -0.97 9.84
N SER A 110 -14.77 -0.92 8.72
CA SER A 110 -15.94 -1.77 8.52
C SER A 110 -16.20 -1.99 7.03
N PHE A 111 -16.84 -3.10 6.75
CA PHE A 111 -17.41 -3.41 5.43
C PHE A 111 -18.94 -3.45 5.55
N SER A 112 -19.60 -3.04 4.47
CA SER A 112 -21.03 -3.23 4.28
C SER A 112 -21.32 -3.63 2.83
N SER A 113 -22.52 -4.17 2.60
CA SER A 113 -23.00 -4.50 1.26
C SER A 113 -23.73 -3.35 0.57
N GLU A 114 -23.76 -2.16 1.18
CA GLU A 114 -24.50 -1.01 0.65
C GLU A 114 -24.17 -0.69 -0.82
N GLU A 115 -22.88 -0.67 -1.16
CA GLU A 115 -22.44 -0.37 -2.53
C GLU A 115 -22.72 -1.53 -3.50
N LEU A 116 -22.71 -2.77 -3.02
CA LEU A 116 -23.12 -3.93 -3.82
C LEU A 116 -24.60 -3.82 -4.20
N ILE A 117 -25.45 -3.45 -3.24
CA ILE A 117 -26.89 -3.24 -3.46
C ILE A 117 -27.12 -2.08 -4.44
N LYS A 118 -26.44 -0.95 -4.27
CA LYS A 118 -26.51 0.20 -5.18
C LYS A 118 -26.07 -0.16 -6.61
N SER A 119 -25.08 -1.04 -6.74
CA SER A 119 -24.58 -1.52 -8.04
C SER A 119 -25.49 -2.56 -8.68
N ARG A 120 -26.65 -2.90 -8.07
CA ARG A 120 -27.63 -3.89 -8.54
C ARG A 120 -27.03 -5.27 -8.78
N ILE A 121 -26.00 -5.64 -8.02
CA ILE A 121 -25.37 -6.95 -8.08
C ILE A 121 -26.29 -7.94 -7.35
N ASP A 122 -26.51 -9.11 -7.96
CA ASP A 122 -27.28 -10.16 -7.33
C ASP A 122 -26.50 -10.78 -6.16
N MET A 123 -26.87 -10.38 -4.95
CA MET A 123 -26.25 -10.83 -3.70
C MET A 123 -26.35 -12.35 -3.50
N GLY A 124 -27.34 -13.00 -4.13
CA GLY A 124 -27.53 -14.44 -4.05
C GLY A 124 -26.41 -15.24 -4.73
N GLN A 125 -25.79 -14.65 -5.75
CA GLN A 125 -24.72 -15.29 -6.52
C GLN A 125 -23.33 -15.08 -5.91
N LEU A 126 -23.17 -14.13 -4.98
CA LEU A 126 -21.89 -13.84 -4.35
C LEU A 126 -21.54 -14.89 -3.28
N GLN A 127 -20.32 -15.44 -3.37
CA GLN A 127 -19.80 -16.45 -2.45
C GLN A 127 -19.18 -15.81 -1.21
N PHE A 128 -20.02 -15.25 -0.33
CA PHE A 128 -19.59 -14.62 0.92
C PHE A 128 -19.04 -15.63 1.95
N ASP A 129 -19.49 -16.88 1.87
CA ASP A 129 -19.05 -17.99 2.73
C ASP A 129 -17.58 -18.36 2.49
N ARG A 130 -17.00 -17.91 1.40
CA ARG A 130 -15.62 -18.14 0.99
C ARG A 130 -14.92 -16.88 0.51
N ALA A 131 -15.29 -15.73 1.06
CA ALA A 131 -14.67 -14.46 0.72
C ALA A 131 -13.19 -14.46 1.12
N ALA A 132 -12.34 -13.93 0.25
CA ALA A 132 -10.94 -13.70 0.60
C ALA A 132 -10.78 -12.28 1.14
N ILE A 133 -10.22 -12.17 2.32
CA ILE A 133 -9.76 -10.89 2.88
C ILE A 133 -8.31 -10.73 2.44
N CYS A 134 -8.01 -9.66 1.72
CA CYS A 134 -6.73 -9.43 1.10
C CYS A 134 -6.02 -8.22 1.72
N LEU A 135 -4.71 -8.34 1.90
CA LEU A 135 -3.82 -7.28 2.37
C LEU A 135 -2.52 -7.35 1.57
N ASN A 136 -2.28 -6.35 0.70
CA ASN A 136 -1.04 -6.28 -0.07
C ASN A 136 0.04 -5.51 0.70
N LEU A 137 1.25 -6.02 0.64
CA LEU A 137 2.46 -5.45 1.21
C LEU A 137 3.57 -5.54 0.17
N THR A 138 4.35 -4.48 -0.01
CA THR A 138 5.39 -4.46 -1.05
C THR A 138 6.47 -5.52 -0.79
N ASP A 139 6.91 -5.65 0.47
CA ASP A 139 7.95 -6.60 0.85
C ASP A 139 7.52 -7.45 2.05
N MET A 140 7.20 -8.70 1.79
CA MET A 140 6.77 -9.68 2.79
C MET A 140 7.82 -9.99 3.85
N ARG A 141 9.11 -9.77 3.54
CA ARG A 141 10.23 -9.97 4.49
C ARG A 141 10.16 -9.02 5.68
N GLY A 142 9.45 -7.90 5.52
CA GLY A 142 9.22 -6.94 6.59
C GLY A 142 8.27 -7.43 7.68
N ILE A 143 7.45 -8.44 7.43
CA ILE A 143 6.50 -8.97 8.42
C ILE A 143 7.28 -9.58 9.58
N SER A 144 7.02 -9.08 10.80
CA SER A 144 7.74 -9.50 12.01
C SER A 144 6.96 -10.50 12.88
N GLU A 145 5.65 -10.57 12.71
CA GLU A 145 4.74 -11.44 13.47
C GLU A 145 3.62 -11.95 12.57
N GLN A 146 2.98 -13.04 12.98
CA GLN A 146 1.79 -13.53 12.28
C GLN A 146 0.68 -12.48 12.29
N ILE A 147 0.11 -12.22 11.14
CA ILE A 147 -0.97 -11.26 10.96
C ILE A 147 -2.31 -11.99 11.08
N SER A 148 -3.24 -11.38 11.80
CA SER A 148 -4.63 -11.85 11.88
C SER A 148 -5.58 -10.67 11.76
N ILE A 149 -6.80 -10.95 11.31
CA ILE A 149 -7.90 -10.01 11.26
C ILE A 149 -9.03 -10.48 12.14
N THR A 150 -9.55 -9.60 12.96
CA THR A 150 -10.78 -9.81 13.70
C THR A 150 -11.94 -9.22 12.92
N PHE A 151 -12.98 -9.99 12.67
CA PHE A 151 -14.26 -9.58 12.10
C PHE A 151 -15.37 -9.92 13.08
N GLY A 152 -15.96 -8.89 13.71
CA GLY A 152 -16.88 -9.12 14.82
C GLY A 152 -16.24 -9.99 15.92
N ASP A 153 -16.79 -11.17 16.19
CA ASP A 153 -16.27 -12.11 17.18
C ASP A 153 -15.33 -13.18 16.58
N SER A 154 -15.15 -13.19 15.26
CA SER A 154 -14.34 -14.19 14.56
C SER A 154 -12.93 -13.67 14.28
N VAL A 155 -11.94 -14.55 14.39
CA VAL A 155 -10.53 -14.24 14.07
C VAL A 155 -10.08 -15.13 12.92
N TYR A 156 -9.53 -14.50 11.89
CA TYR A 156 -8.96 -15.19 10.74
C TYR A 156 -7.47 -14.90 10.65
N VAL A 157 -6.68 -15.93 10.42
CA VAL A 157 -5.23 -15.83 10.29
C VAL A 157 -4.91 -15.65 8.81
N PHE A 158 -4.02 -14.72 8.51
CA PHE A 158 -3.54 -14.52 7.14
C PHE A 158 -2.52 -15.58 6.75
N GLU A 159 -2.65 -16.06 5.51
CA GLU A 159 -1.71 -16.96 4.84
C GLU A 159 -0.93 -16.19 3.75
N PRO A 160 0.30 -16.59 3.44
CA PRO A 160 1.11 -15.95 2.41
C PRO A 160 0.56 -16.20 1.01
N GLY A 161 0.79 -15.23 0.12
CA GLY A 161 0.36 -15.29 -1.28
C GLY A 161 -1.02 -14.70 -1.51
N MET A 162 -1.35 -14.45 -2.76
CA MET A 162 -2.62 -13.83 -3.15
C MET A 162 -3.49 -14.74 -4.03
N ASP A 163 -2.96 -15.86 -4.55
CA ASP A 163 -3.67 -16.86 -5.37
C ASP A 163 -4.54 -16.25 -6.47
N ASN A 164 -4.03 -15.20 -7.14
CA ASN A 164 -4.73 -14.38 -8.12
C ASN A 164 -5.98 -13.65 -7.60
N ARG A 165 -6.15 -13.53 -6.28
CA ARG A 165 -7.29 -12.86 -5.63
C ARG A 165 -7.00 -11.41 -5.26
N GLY A 166 -5.75 -10.98 -5.39
CA GLY A 166 -5.32 -9.64 -5.03
C GLY A 166 -5.32 -8.64 -6.18
N ILE A 167 -5.35 -7.37 -5.83
CA ILE A 167 -5.15 -6.26 -6.76
C ILE A 167 -3.66 -6.20 -7.18
N ASP A 168 -2.78 -6.71 -6.32
CA ASP A 168 -1.36 -6.91 -6.58
C ASP A 168 -0.98 -8.36 -6.22
N ASN A 169 0.13 -8.85 -6.77
CA ASN A 169 0.59 -10.23 -6.60
C ASN A 169 1.31 -10.47 -5.26
N THR A 170 1.72 -9.41 -4.57
CA THR A 170 2.44 -9.51 -3.28
C THR A 170 1.52 -9.19 -2.12
N GLY A 171 1.47 -10.07 -1.13
CA GLY A 171 0.65 -9.86 0.06
C GLY A 171 0.23 -11.15 0.76
N VAL A 172 -0.75 -11.00 1.61
CA VAL A 172 -1.35 -12.07 2.42
C VAL A 172 -2.86 -12.08 2.24
N HIS A 173 -3.47 -13.26 2.38
CA HIS A 173 -4.92 -13.40 2.34
C HIS A 173 -5.44 -14.30 3.45
N ALA A 174 -6.71 -14.16 3.80
CA ALA A 174 -7.42 -15.06 4.69
C ALA A 174 -8.79 -15.39 4.11
N ILE A 175 -9.21 -16.64 4.17
CA ILE A 175 -10.55 -17.05 3.75
C ILE A 175 -11.48 -16.94 4.95
N ALA A 176 -12.61 -16.26 4.75
CA ALA A 176 -13.58 -15.99 5.81
C ALA A 176 -15.01 -16.23 5.34
N ASP A 177 -15.86 -16.68 6.26
CA ASP A 177 -17.31 -16.64 6.07
C ASP A 177 -17.83 -15.27 6.49
N LEU A 178 -18.19 -14.47 5.49
CA LEU A 178 -18.74 -13.11 5.65
C LEU A 178 -20.22 -13.06 5.21
N SER A 179 -20.95 -14.17 5.34
CA SER A 179 -22.36 -14.31 4.93
C SER A 179 -23.29 -13.28 5.60
N GLU A 180 -22.89 -12.74 6.76
CA GLU A 180 -23.63 -11.66 7.43
C GLU A 180 -23.75 -10.39 6.58
N LEU A 181 -22.81 -10.15 5.65
CA LEU A 181 -22.90 -9.03 4.70
C LEU A 181 -24.13 -9.14 3.78
N LYS A 182 -24.64 -10.35 3.50
CA LYS A 182 -25.88 -10.53 2.71
C LYS A 182 -27.10 -9.82 3.32
N ASN A 183 -27.11 -9.71 4.64
CA ASN A 183 -28.20 -9.11 5.41
C ASN A 183 -28.02 -7.61 5.64
N ASN A 184 -27.19 -6.95 4.85
CA ASN A 184 -26.82 -5.53 4.98
C ASN A 184 -26.29 -5.15 6.37
N LYS A 185 -25.67 -6.10 7.06
CA LYS A 185 -25.01 -5.87 8.35
C LYS A 185 -23.66 -5.23 8.10
N LYS A 186 -23.36 -4.17 8.85
CA LYS A 186 -22.04 -3.55 8.87
C LYS A 186 -21.12 -4.42 9.75
N LEU A 187 -20.04 -4.94 9.15
CA LEU A 187 -19.06 -5.79 9.84
C LEU A 187 -17.81 -4.97 10.18
N PRO A 188 -17.55 -4.71 11.47
CA PRO A 188 -16.32 -4.05 11.90
C PRO A 188 -15.14 -5.03 11.79
N TYR A 189 -13.97 -4.48 11.52
CA TYR A 189 -12.72 -5.24 11.51
C TYR A 189 -11.58 -4.54 12.24
N GLU A 190 -10.62 -5.32 12.70
CA GLU A 190 -9.34 -4.87 13.24
C GLU A 190 -8.21 -5.79 12.76
N VAL A 191 -7.13 -5.18 12.24
CA VAL A 191 -5.88 -5.85 11.86
C VAL A 191 -4.73 -5.18 12.60
N LYS A 192 -3.84 -5.98 13.19
CA LYS A 192 -2.57 -5.49 13.76
C LYS A 192 -1.42 -6.04 12.95
N ILE A 193 -0.48 -5.17 12.60
CA ILE A 193 0.66 -5.51 11.76
C ILE A 193 1.92 -4.93 12.38
N LYS A 194 2.94 -5.78 12.58
CA LYS A 194 4.30 -5.31 12.85
C LYS A 194 5.14 -5.50 11.60
N LEU A 195 5.61 -4.39 11.05
CA LEU A 195 6.24 -4.34 9.75
C LEU A 195 7.54 -3.58 9.81
N LYS A 196 8.60 -4.16 9.24
CA LYS A 196 9.87 -3.48 8.98
C LYS A 196 9.85 -2.87 7.59
N GLY A 197 10.59 -1.77 7.42
CA GLY A 197 10.79 -1.16 6.12
C GLY A 197 11.97 -0.22 6.13
N SER A 198 12.29 0.31 4.96
CA SER A 198 13.33 1.31 4.76
C SER A 198 12.78 2.48 3.96
N GLN A 199 13.39 3.65 4.14
CA GLN A 199 13.15 4.87 3.39
C GLN A 199 11.72 5.44 3.51
N SER A 200 10.69 4.70 3.10
CA SER A 200 9.31 5.21 3.08
C SER A 200 8.28 4.16 3.52
N ILE A 201 7.13 4.66 4.00
CA ILE A 201 5.92 3.88 4.20
C ILE A 201 4.76 4.62 3.55
N ASN A 202 4.00 3.91 2.73
CA ASN A 202 2.88 4.44 1.97
C ASN A 202 1.60 3.68 2.30
N PHE A 203 0.45 4.34 2.19
CA PHE A 203 -0.86 3.76 2.41
C PHE A 203 -1.78 4.10 1.25
N ILE A 204 -2.45 3.10 0.70
CA ILE A 204 -3.46 3.32 -0.35
C ILE A 204 -4.82 3.59 0.29
N PRO A 205 -5.49 4.72 -0.01
CA PRO A 205 -6.71 5.14 0.66
C PRO A 205 -7.96 4.41 0.13
N LEU A 206 -8.13 3.12 0.45
CA LEU A 206 -9.21 2.27 -0.08
C LEU A 206 -10.59 2.54 0.55
N GLY A 207 -10.67 3.08 1.77
CA GLY A 207 -11.95 3.35 2.44
C GLY A 207 -12.78 4.45 1.76
N LYS A 208 -14.11 4.43 1.82
CA LYS A 208 -14.93 5.61 1.51
C LYS A 208 -14.45 6.83 2.33
N THR A 209 -14.05 6.56 3.56
CA THR A 209 -13.26 7.49 4.37
C THR A 209 -12.02 6.77 4.83
N THR A 210 -10.86 7.29 4.46
CA THR A 210 -9.59 6.82 4.97
C THR A 210 -8.97 7.87 5.85
N ARG A 211 -8.54 7.49 7.05
CA ARG A 211 -7.75 8.31 7.96
C ARG A 211 -6.47 7.59 8.32
N VAL A 212 -5.38 8.34 8.34
CA VAL A 212 -4.07 7.83 8.73
C VAL A 212 -3.51 8.75 9.81
N ASP A 213 -3.17 8.18 10.95
CA ASP A 213 -2.51 8.85 12.07
C ASP A 213 -1.15 8.18 12.28
N LEU A 214 -0.06 8.89 11.98
CA LEU A 214 1.29 8.37 12.14
C LEU A 214 2.08 9.18 13.16
N LYS A 215 2.89 8.45 13.94
CA LYS A 215 3.88 9.03 14.84
C LYS A 215 5.22 8.33 14.62
N ALA A 216 6.32 9.07 14.66
CA ALA A 216 7.65 8.50 14.58
C ALA A 216 8.67 9.33 15.37
N ASN A 217 9.69 8.67 15.91
CA ASN A 217 10.86 9.32 16.51
C ASN A 217 11.82 9.86 15.43
N TRP A 218 11.30 10.75 14.55
CA TRP A 218 12.02 11.34 13.43
C TRP A 218 11.69 12.81 13.30
N ASN A 219 12.70 13.67 13.16
CA ASN A 219 12.52 15.12 13.19
C ASN A 219 12.56 15.81 11.81
N THR A 220 12.86 15.06 10.75
CA THR A 220 12.92 15.58 9.38
C THR A 220 12.11 14.72 8.41
N PRO A 221 10.77 14.54 8.65
CA PRO A 221 9.94 13.77 7.76
C PRO A 221 9.79 14.48 6.41
N SER A 222 9.76 13.70 5.33
CA SER A 222 9.34 14.17 4.00
C SER A 222 7.98 13.56 3.69
N PHE A 223 7.00 14.39 3.41
CA PHE A 223 5.66 13.96 3.02
C PHE A 223 5.52 14.08 1.52
N THR A 224 5.26 12.95 0.86
CA THR A 224 5.16 12.83 -0.60
C THR A 224 3.86 12.12 -0.97
N GLY A 225 3.55 12.02 -2.27
CA GLY A 225 2.33 11.39 -2.77
C GLY A 225 1.22 12.41 -3.05
N SER A 226 0.06 11.90 -3.45
CA SER A 226 -1.07 12.70 -3.91
C SER A 226 -1.77 13.48 -2.80
N TYR A 227 -1.59 13.08 -1.54
CA TYR A 227 -2.26 13.68 -0.39
C TYR A 227 -1.24 14.08 0.66
N LEU A 228 -1.14 15.38 0.92
CA LEU A 228 -0.35 15.90 2.04
C LEU A 228 -1.14 15.79 3.36
N PRO A 229 -0.45 15.73 4.51
CA PRO A 229 -1.14 15.66 5.79
C PRO A 229 -2.01 16.90 6.06
N ASN A 230 -3.23 16.68 6.55
CA ASN A 230 -4.13 17.75 6.97
C ASN A 230 -3.60 18.48 8.21
N ASN A 231 -3.03 17.71 9.13
CA ASN A 231 -2.39 18.22 10.35
C ASN A 231 -1.02 17.56 10.50
N ARG A 232 -0.05 18.34 10.97
CA ARG A 232 1.29 17.84 11.30
C ARG A 232 1.87 18.65 12.46
N ASP A 233 2.58 17.92 13.31
CA ASP A 233 3.39 18.49 14.38
C ASP A 233 4.78 17.86 14.31
N ILE A 234 5.81 18.70 14.22
CA ILE A 234 7.20 18.25 14.07
C ILE A 234 8.02 18.94 15.16
N THR A 235 8.64 18.14 16.01
CA THR A 235 9.51 18.58 17.09
C THR A 235 10.97 18.22 16.78
N GLU A 236 11.88 18.57 17.65
CA GLU A 236 13.29 18.17 17.51
C GLU A 236 13.54 16.65 17.60
N LYS A 237 12.59 15.87 18.12
CA LYS A 237 12.77 14.43 18.39
C LYS A 237 11.80 13.54 17.64
N GLU A 238 10.62 14.04 17.30
CA GLU A 238 9.52 13.22 16.78
C GLU A 238 8.60 14.04 15.88
N PHE A 239 7.82 13.35 15.07
CA PHE A 239 6.68 13.96 14.38
C PHE A 239 5.40 13.18 14.64
N SER A 240 4.27 13.89 14.51
CA SER A 240 2.95 13.31 14.28
C SER A 240 2.32 13.94 13.04
N ALA A 241 1.62 13.13 12.27
CA ALA A 241 0.96 13.59 11.06
C ALA A 241 -0.36 12.85 10.84
N GLN A 242 -1.36 13.56 10.33
CA GLN A 242 -2.72 13.05 10.13
C GLN A 242 -3.18 13.35 8.70
N TRP A 243 -3.72 12.34 8.05
CA TRP A 243 -4.35 12.44 6.72
C TRP A 243 -5.80 12.04 6.79
N GLN A 244 -6.61 12.66 5.95
CA GLN A 244 -7.98 12.25 5.71
C GLN A 244 -8.28 12.34 4.22
N VAL A 245 -8.69 11.22 3.65
CA VAL A 245 -9.09 11.11 2.24
C VAL A 245 -10.55 10.64 2.21
N LEU A 246 -11.39 11.40 1.53
CA LEU A 246 -12.81 11.09 1.37
C LEU A 246 -13.07 10.40 0.03
N ASN A 247 -14.21 9.73 -0.10
CA ASN A 247 -14.62 9.07 -1.33
C ASN A 247 -14.55 9.98 -2.57
N LEU A 248 -14.92 11.26 -2.41
CA LEU A 248 -14.90 12.25 -3.48
C LEU A 248 -13.50 12.67 -3.93
N ASN A 249 -12.47 12.35 -3.15
CA ASN A 249 -11.07 12.62 -3.49
C ASN A 249 -10.45 11.49 -4.34
N ARG A 250 -11.16 10.38 -4.54
CA ARG A 250 -10.67 9.19 -5.25
C ARG A 250 -11.30 9.10 -6.64
N ASN A 251 -10.56 8.52 -7.58
CA ASN A 251 -10.99 8.32 -8.97
C ASN A 251 -11.39 6.86 -9.29
N TYR A 252 -11.63 6.03 -8.27
CA TYR A 252 -12.02 4.62 -8.44
C TYR A 252 -13.23 4.26 -7.59
N SER A 253 -13.98 3.25 -8.08
CA SER A 253 -15.21 2.78 -7.46
C SER A 253 -14.97 1.99 -6.18
N GLN A 254 -15.98 1.98 -5.27
CA GLN A 254 -15.96 1.17 -4.05
C GLN A 254 -16.09 -0.34 -4.32
N VAL A 255 -16.72 -0.68 -5.45
CA VAL A 255 -16.88 -2.04 -5.95
C VAL A 255 -16.25 -2.11 -7.33
N MET A 256 -15.39 -3.10 -7.53
CA MET A 256 -14.73 -3.35 -8.81
C MET A 256 -15.02 -4.75 -9.29
N ILE A 257 -15.52 -4.84 -10.51
CA ILE A 257 -15.80 -6.08 -11.20
C ILE A 257 -14.77 -6.21 -12.32
N ASP A 258 -14.12 -7.38 -12.45
CA ASP A 258 -13.15 -7.64 -13.51
C ASP A 258 -11.99 -6.62 -13.54
N TYR A 259 -11.27 -6.57 -12.42
CA TYR A 259 -10.22 -5.58 -12.13
C TYR A 259 -8.87 -5.83 -12.85
N THR A 260 -8.84 -6.66 -13.89
CA THR A 260 -7.62 -6.99 -14.65
C THR A 260 -6.85 -5.78 -15.16
N ASN A 261 -7.52 -4.63 -15.29
CA ASN A 261 -6.92 -3.36 -15.70
C ASN A 261 -6.67 -2.38 -14.53
N PHE A 262 -6.95 -2.79 -13.30
CA PHE A 262 -6.70 -1.93 -12.14
C PHE A 262 -5.22 -2.00 -11.78
N ASN A 263 -4.55 -0.87 -11.87
CA ASN A 263 -3.14 -0.76 -11.50
C ASN A 263 -3.01 0.18 -10.31
N ILE A 264 -2.62 -0.36 -9.15
CA ILE A 264 -2.37 0.41 -7.92
C ILE A 264 -1.40 1.55 -8.16
N LYS A 265 -0.41 1.37 -9.04
CA LYS A 265 0.56 2.42 -9.39
C LYS A 265 -0.08 3.67 -9.99
N ASN A 266 -1.30 3.54 -10.57
CA ASN A 266 -2.05 4.68 -11.07
C ASN A 266 -2.75 5.47 -9.96
N ILE A 267 -2.90 4.88 -8.76
CA ILE A 267 -3.48 5.55 -7.58
C ILE A 267 -2.40 6.40 -6.89
N ASP A 268 -1.17 5.92 -6.88
CA ASP A 268 -0.03 6.59 -6.23
C ASP A 268 0.42 7.85 -7.00
N ASN A 269 0.05 7.95 -8.28
CA ASN A 269 0.40 9.06 -9.18
C ASN A 269 -0.76 10.04 -9.46
N SER A 270 -1.92 9.88 -8.81
CA SER A 270 -3.10 10.74 -9.06
C SER A 270 -3.36 11.77 -7.93
#